data_3813b51fe0949422262177a75470061e
#
_entry.id   3813b51fe0949422262177a75470061e
#
_cell.length_a   1.000
_cell.length_b   1.000
_cell.length_c   1.000
_cell.angle_alpha   90.00
_cell.angle_beta   90.00
_cell.angle_gamma   90.00
#
_symmetry.space_group_name_H-M   'P 1'
#
loop_
_entity.id
_entity.type
_entity.pdbx_description
1 polymer ?
#
loop_
_entity_poly.entity_id
_entity_poly.type
_entity_poly.pdbx_seq_one_letter_code
_entity_poly.pdbx_strand_id
1 'polypeptide(L)'
;VFISDKSTTAKFFACYKVSGGVIDTQDTKPKGFPLEDWFQGQRMFYNLERIDLLKEYEGRLLIEWGKSALAWAQKGTNEKPIVAIRDKKIFSGYENAILTYEELREIVQDPTAYESWHTALSTVNAVYLIVDRENGRKYVGSAYGKGGLLGRWTHYVKSLHGDNKLMKELLCDYPDRYTHFQFSILQLLPKAVTPD
;
A
#
# COMPACT_ATOMS: atom_id res chain seq x y z
N VAL A 1 -7.58 -0.77 -15.51
CA VAL A 1 -6.21 -0.31 -15.17
C VAL A 1 -5.59 -1.29 -14.18
N PHE A 2 -4.33 -1.60 -14.38
CA PHE A 2 -3.52 -2.42 -13.48
C PHE A 2 -2.29 -1.62 -13.05
N ILE A 3 -1.78 -1.89 -11.87
CA ILE A 3 -0.55 -1.32 -11.33
C ILE A 3 0.48 -2.43 -11.09
N SER A 4 1.76 -2.10 -11.19
CA SER A 4 2.84 -3.06 -10.91
C SER A 4 2.72 -3.61 -9.49
N ASP A 5 2.87 -4.92 -9.31
CA ASP A 5 2.94 -5.58 -8.01
C ASP A 5 4.38 -6.09 -7.78
N LYS A 6 4.65 -7.35 -8.02
CA LYS A 6 5.99 -7.94 -7.88
C LYS A 6 6.43 -8.56 -9.20
N SER A 7 7.69 -8.36 -9.58
CA SER A 7 8.25 -8.96 -10.80
C SER A 7 7.42 -8.65 -12.05
N THR A 8 6.84 -9.68 -12.68
CA THR A 8 6.02 -9.59 -13.90
C THR A 8 4.52 -9.53 -13.62
N THR A 9 4.11 -9.48 -12.35
CA THR A 9 2.70 -9.44 -11.98
C THR A 9 2.17 -8.01 -11.89
N ALA A 10 0.88 -7.87 -12.19
CA ALA A 10 0.16 -6.62 -12.06
C ALA A 10 -1.11 -6.82 -11.24
N LYS A 11 -1.41 -5.85 -10.39
CA LYS A 11 -2.58 -5.82 -9.51
C LYS A 11 -3.67 -4.95 -10.13
N PHE A 12 -4.90 -5.45 -10.17
CA PHE A 12 -6.04 -4.70 -10.66
C PHE A 12 -6.32 -3.50 -9.75
N PHE A 13 -6.35 -2.31 -10.35
CA PHE A 13 -6.58 -1.06 -9.64
C PHE A 13 -8.03 -0.59 -9.77
N ALA A 14 -8.51 -0.39 -11.00
CA ALA A 14 -9.89 0.04 -11.27
C ALA A 14 -10.24 -0.09 -12.75
N CYS A 15 -11.53 -0.07 -13.07
CA CYS A 15 -12.05 0.13 -14.42
C CYS A 15 -12.37 1.60 -14.67
N TYR A 16 -12.14 2.04 -15.91
CA TYR A 16 -12.46 3.38 -16.37
C TYR A 16 -13.16 3.32 -17.72
N LYS A 17 -14.21 4.11 -17.86
CA LYS A 17 -14.83 4.42 -19.14
C LYS A 17 -14.08 5.58 -19.78
N VAL A 18 -13.73 5.43 -21.05
CA VAL A 18 -13.13 6.51 -21.85
C VAL A 18 -14.27 7.29 -22.51
N SER A 19 -14.42 8.56 -22.15
CA SER A 19 -15.51 9.42 -22.64
C SER A 19 -15.02 10.54 -23.57
N GLY A 20 -14.15 10.18 -24.51
CA GLY A 20 -13.56 11.12 -25.45
C GLY A 20 -12.11 11.44 -25.12
N GLY A 21 -11.50 12.26 -25.97
CA GLY A 21 -10.12 12.71 -25.79
C GLY A 21 -9.87 13.99 -26.58
N VAL A 22 -8.85 14.72 -26.13
CA VAL A 22 -8.35 15.93 -26.80
C VAL A 22 -6.86 15.77 -27.04
N ILE A 23 -6.33 16.54 -27.98
CA ILE A 23 -4.88 16.64 -28.11
C ILE A 23 -4.33 17.28 -26.84
N ASP A 24 -3.25 16.72 -26.31
CA ASP A 24 -2.59 17.22 -25.11
C ASP A 24 -2.06 18.66 -25.32
N THR A 25 -2.22 19.50 -24.32
CA THR A 25 -1.70 20.86 -24.27
C THR A 25 -1.21 21.14 -22.86
N GLN A 26 -0.52 22.23 -22.64
CA GLN A 26 -0.14 22.63 -21.27
C GLN A 26 -1.36 22.85 -20.35
N ASP A 27 -2.52 23.23 -20.93
CA ASP A 27 -3.77 23.39 -20.17
C ASP A 27 -4.39 22.06 -19.74
N THR A 28 -4.12 20.97 -20.48
CA THR A 28 -4.59 19.63 -20.11
C THR A 28 -3.66 18.93 -19.12
N LYS A 29 -2.50 19.51 -18.82
CA LYS A 29 -1.51 18.96 -17.90
C LYS A 29 -2.05 18.91 -16.46
N PRO A 30 -2.09 17.73 -15.82
CA PRO A 30 -2.51 17.65 -14.43
C PRO A 30 -1.55 18.41 -13.51
N LYS A 31 -2.11 19.09 -12.51
CA LYS A 31 -1.32 19.82 -11.52
C LYS A 31 -0.35 18.88 -10.79
N GLY A 32 0.93 19.23 -10.78
CA GLY A 32 1.97 18.43 -10.14
C GLY A 32 2.49 17.26 -10.99
N PHE A 33 2.15 17.20 -12.27
CA PHE A 33 2.72 16.19 -13.16
C PHE A 33 4.24 16.41 -13.33
N PRO A 34 5.09 15.38 -13.11
CA PRO A 34 6.54 15.58 -12.97
C PRO A 34 7.30 15.85 -14.27
N LEU A 35 6.67 15.55 -15.43
CA LEU A 35 7.34 15.67 -16.74
C LEU A 35 6.78 16.88 -17.48
N GLU A 36 7.50 17.99 -17.45
CA GLU A 36 7.05 19.25 -18.04
C GLU A 36 6.91 19.21 -19.56
N ASP A 37 7.81 18.49 -20.22
CA ASP A 37 7.88 18.43 -21.69
C ASP A 37 6.92 17.40 -22.32
N TRP A 38 6.02 16.81 -21.54
CA TRP A 38 5.14 15.75 -22.07
C TRP A 38 3.90 16.27 -22.80
N PHE A 39 3.40 17.45 -22.45
CA PHE A 39 2.14 18.00 -22.97
C PHE A 39 2.42 19.02 -24.10
N GLN A 40 2.87 18.51 -25.26
CA GLN A 40 3.32 19.32 -26.40
C GLN A 40 2.43 19.23 -27.64
N GLY A 41 1.20 18.74 -27.52
CA GLY A 41 0.28 18.61 -28.64
C GLY A 41 0.54 17.41 -29.54
N GLN A 42 1.22 16.39 -29.04
CA GLN A 42 1.59 15.18 -29.81
C GLN A 42 0.84 13.91 -29.39
N ARG A 43 0.08 13.97 -28.31
CA ARG A 43 -0.60 12.81 -27.72
C ARG A 43 -2.07 13.09 -27.48
N MET A 44 -2.84 12.01 -27.37
CA MET A 44 -4.22 12.11 -26.94
C MET A 44 -4.31 12.10 -25.41
N PHE A 45 -4.94 13.11 -24.84
CA PHE A 45 -5.35 13.15 -23.45
C PHE A 45 -6.80 12.71 -23.33
N TYR A 46 -7.02 11.59 -22.68
CA TYR A 46 -8.35 10.98 -22.57
C TYR A 46 -9.05 11.36 -21.27
N ASN A 47 -10.35 11.64 -21.36
CA ASN A 47 -11.21 11.78 -20.19
C ASN A 47 -11.56 10.39 -19.66
N LEU A 48 -11.21 10.13 -18.42
CA LEU A 48 -11.43 8.86 -17.75
C LEU A 48 -12.45 9.03 -16.63
N GLU A 49 -13.55 8.29 -16.72
CA GLU A 49 -14.55 8.19 -15.66
C GLU A 49 -14.43 6.82 -14.98
N ARG A 50 -14.17 6.79 -13.67
CA ARG A 50 -14.12 5.54 -12.93
C ARG A 50 -15.50 4.90 -12.88
N ILE A 51 -15.57 3.61 -13.16
CA ILE A 51 -16.79 2.82 -13.12
C ILE A 51 -16.66 1.65 -12.16
N ASP A 52 -17.76 1.20 -11.58
CA ASP A 52 -17.80 0.12 -10.58
C ASP A 52 -17.68 -1.30 -11.17
N LEU A 53 -17.32 -1.40 -12.45
CA LEU A 53 -17.10 -2.71 -13.09
C LEU A 53 -15.92 -3.42 -12.42
N LEU A 54 -16.14 -4.66 -11.98
CA LEU A 54 -15.17 -5.50 -11.27
C LEU A 54 -14.62 -4.87 -9.95
N LYS A 55 -15.40 -4.03 -9.31
CA LYS A 55 -15.01 -3.33 -8.07
C LYS A 55 -14.60 -4.30 -6.95
N GLU A 56 -15.24 -5.45 -6.85
CA GLU A 56 -14.91 -6.49 -5.87
C GLU A 56 -13.51 -7.07 -6.02
N TYR A 57 -12.90 -6.90 -7.19
CA TYR A 57 -11.54 -7.36 -7.48
C TYR A 57 -10.47 -6.28 -7.33
N GLU A 58 -10.85 -5.04 -7.04
CA GLU A 58 -9.90 -3.94 -6.83
C GLU A 58 -8.95 -4.24 -5.67
N GLY A 59 -7.64 -4.11 -5.93
CA GLY A 59 -6.58 -4.43 -4.98
C GLY A 59 -6.39 -5.93 -4.70
N ARG A 60 -7.21 -6.81 -5.28
CA ARG A 60 -7.24 -8.25 -5.00
C ARG A 60 -6.78 -9.11 -6.18
N LEU A 61 -7.24 -8.78 -7.39
CA LEU A 61 -6.93 -9.56 -8.59
C LEU A 61 -5.49 -9.29 -9.04
N LEU A 62 -4.71 -10.34 -9.12
CA LEU A 62 -3.36 -10.36 -9.64
C LEU A 62 -3.32 -11.14 -10.94
N ILE A 63 -2.73 -10.56 -11.97
CA ILE A 63 -2.53 -11.20 -13.27
C ILE A 63 -1.05 -11.25 -13.63
N GLU A 64 -0.67 -12.18 -14.50
CA GLU A 64 0.63 -12.19 -15.14
C GLU A 64 0.62 -11.16 -16.27
N TRP A 65 1.34 -10.05 -16.08
CA TRP A 65 1.44 -9.00 -17.09
C TRP A 65 2.41 -9.34 -18.20
N GLY A 66 3.47 -10.06 -17.86
CA GLY A 66 4.56 -10.45 -18.75
C GLY A 66 5.81 -9.61 -18.58
N LYS A 67 6.88 -10.04 -19.22
CA LYS A 67 8.24 -9.49 -19.04
C LYS A 67 8.48 -8.12 -19.68
N SER A 68 7.56 -7.62 -20.51
CA SER A 68 7.78 -6.38 -21.24
C SER A 68 7.35 -5.16 -20.42
N ALA A 69 8.30 -4.53 -19.74
CA ALA A 69 8.07 -3.24 -19.08
C ALA A 69 7.68 -2.12 -20.08
N LEU A 70 8.02 -2.26 -21.34
CA LEU A 70 7.68 -1.31 -22.41
C LEU A 70 6.23 -1.48 -22.91
N ALA A 71 5.60 -2.62 -22.66
CA ALA A 71 4.21 -2.90 -23.05
C ALA A 71 3.23 -2.56 -21.91
N TRP A 72 3.34 -1.34 -21.36
CA TRP A 72 2.45 -0.84 -20.32
C TRP A 72 0.98 -0.71 -20.75
N ALA A 73 0.71 -0.56 -22.06
CA ALA A 73 -0.63 -0.59 -22.65
C ALA A 73 -0.79 -1.84 -23.52
N GLN A 74 -1.79 -2.63 -23.23
CA GLN A 74 -2.07 -3.86 -23.98
C GLN A 74 -3.55 -3.93 -24.39
N LYS A 75 -3.82 -4.63 -25.49
CA LYS A 75 -5.20 -4.86 -25.95
C LYS A 75 -5.96 -5.70 -24.92
N GLY A 76 -7.20 -5.31 -24.61
CA GLY A 76 -8.06 -6.05 -23.68
C GLY A 76 -8.44 -7.47 -24.14
N THR A 77 -8.22 -7.80 -25.43
CA THR A 77 -8.40 -9.14 -26.00
C THR A 77 -7.23 -10.08 -25.70
N ASN A 78 -6.11 -9.57 -25.19
CA ASN A 78 -4.99 -10.42 -24.79
C ASN A 78 -5.35 -11.15 -23.51
N GLU A 79 -5.44 -12.45 -23.56
CA GLU A 79 -5.64 -13.29 -22.39
C GLU A 79 -4.49 -13.11 -21.40
N LYS A 80 -4.85 -12.97 -20.13
CA LYS A 80 -3.89 -12.83 -19.03
C LYS A 80 -4.18 -13.88 -17.97
N PRO A 81 -3.20 -14.75 -17.65
CA PRO A 81 -3.36 -15.71 -16.56
C PRO A 81 -3.64 -14.99 -15.24
N ILE A 82 -4.66 -15.42 -14.54
CA ILE A 82 -4.91 -14.98 -13.16
C ILE A 82 -3.90 -15.71 -12.28
N VAL A 83 -3.05 -14.95 -11.60
CA VAL A 83 -2.06 -15.47 -10.65
C VAL A 83 -2.72 -15.75 -9.31
N ALA A 84 -3.55 -14.83 -8.83
CA ALA A 84 -4.29 -14.96 -7.58
C ALA A 84 -5.46 -13.98 -7.51
N ILE A 85 -6.44 -14.30 -6.68
CA ILE A 85 -7.42 -13.34 -6.16
C ILE A 85 -7.21 -13.34 -4.64
N ARG A 86 -6.62 -12.26 -4.12
CA ARG A 86 -6.37 -12.12 -2.67
C ARG A 86 -7.67 -11.79 -1.95
N ASP A 87 -7.91 -12.41 -0.81
CA ASP A 87 -9.00 -11.99 0.05
C ASP A 87 -8.66 -10.67 0.72
N LYS A 88 -9.62 -9.74 0.76
CA LYS A 88 -9.48 -8.52 1.57
C LYS A 88 -9.44 -8.94 3.03
N LYS A 89 -8.31 -8.73 3.69
CA LYS A 89 -8.22 -8.88 5.13
C LYS A 89 -8.99 -7.71 5.76
N ILE A 90 -10.25 -7.95 6.13
CA ILE A 90 -11.07 -6.96 6.83
C ILE A 90 -10.53 -6.83 8.26
N PHE A 91 -10.50 -5.60 8.80
CA PHE A 91 -10.14 -5.38 10.19
C PHE A 91 -11.19 -6.04 11.12
N SER A 92 -10.74 -7.01 11.89
CA SER A 92 -11.58 -7.87 12.74
C SER A 92 -11.46 -7.57 14.25
N GLY A 93 -10.87 -6.42 14.59
CA GLY A 93 -10.61 -6.02 15.97
C GLY A 93 -9.13 -5.91 16.28
N TYR A 94 -8.81 -5.10 17.28
CA TYR A 94 -7.43 -4.80 17.67
C TYR A 94 -6.71 -6.01 18.27
N GLU A 95 -7.44 -6.86 18.98
CA GLU A 95 -6.95 -8.11 19.56
C GLU A 95 -6.55 -9.14 18.50
N ASN A 96 -7.15 -9.06 17.32
CA ASN A 96 -6.86 -9.93 16.18
C ASN A 96 -5.85 -9.31 15.21
N ALA A 97 -5.34 -8.12 15.51
CA ALA A 97 -4.38 -7.42 14.66
C ALA A 97 -2.96 -7.98 14.84
N ILE A 98 -2.77 -9.20 14.33
CA ILE A 98 -1.47 -9.86 14.23
C ILE A 98 -1.09 -9.88 12.76
N LEU A 99 -0.05 -9.13 12.40
CA LEU A 99 0.36 -8.90 11.01
C LEU A 99 1.82 -9.27 10.81
N THR A 100 2.11 -9.99 9.75
CA THR A 100 3.47 -10.09 9.23
C THR A 100 3.90 -8.75 8.62
N TYR A 101 5.21 -8.57 8.42
CA TYR A 101 5.71 -7.37 7.73
C TYR A 101 5.07 -7.18 6.35
N GLU A 102 4.90 -8.27 5.57
CA GLU A 102 4.27 -8.22 4.24
C GLU A 102 2.81 -7.77 4.30
N GLU A 103 2.01 -8.34 5.22
CA GLU A 103 0.61 -7.93 5.40
C GLU A 103 0.51 -6.46 5.83
N LEU A 104 1.38 -6.03 6.75
CA LEU A 104 1.43 -4.63 7.16
C LEU A 104 1.82 -3.71 5.99
N ARG A 105 2.80 -4.13 5.18
CA ARG A 105 3.21 -3.39 3.99
C ARG A 105 2.07 -3.25 2.98
N GLU A 106 1.32 -4.32 2.72
CA GLU A 106 0.15 -4.28 1.83
C GLU A 106 -0.92 -3.33 2.37
N ILE A 107 -1.24 -3.40 3.66
CA ILE A 107 -2.20 -2.49 4.31
C ILE A 107 -1.76 -1.03 4.12
N VAL A 108 -0.49 -0.71 4.42
CA VAL A 108 0.04 0.66 4.33
C VAL A 108 0.06 1.18 2.90
N GLN A 109 0.36 0.32 1.91
CA GLN A 109 0.51 0.71 0.51
C GLN A 109 -0.81 0.86 -0.26
N ASP A 110 -1.90 0.26 0.23
CA ASP A 110 -3.18 0.28 -0.46
C ASP A 110 -4.33 0.72 0.47
N PRO A 111 -4.43 2.03 0.77
CA PRO A 111 -5.48 2.57 1.64
C PRO A 111 -6.89 2.25 1.17
N THR A 112 -7.10 2.15 -0.14
CA THR A 112 -8.41 1.87 -0.72
C THR A 112 -8.85 0.43 -0.47
N ALA A 113 -7.95 -0.53 -0.65
CA ALA A 113 -8.26 -1.94 -0.42
C ALA A 113 -8.38 -2.28 1.08
N TYR A 114 -7.70 -1.50 1.95
CA TYR A 114 -7.62 -1.73 3.39
C TYR A 114 -8.20 -0.57 4.22
N GLU A 115 -9.26 0.08 3.72
CA GLU A 115 -9.88 1.25 4.36
C GLU A 115 -10.25 1.01 5.83
N SER A 116 -10.80 -0.16 6.15
CA SER A 116 -11.15 -0.54 7.53
C SER A 116 -9.94 -0.57 8.47
N TRP A 117 -8.78 -1.04 7.98
CA TRP A 117 -7.52 -1.02 8.72
C TRP A 117 -7.00 0.40 8.91
N HIS A 118 -7.03 1.21 7.85
CA HIS A 118 -6.58 2.60 7.91
C HIS A 118 -7.41 3.40 8.90
N THR A 119 -8.73 3.28 8.85
CA THR A 119 -9.64 3.94 9.78
C THR A 119 -9.35 3.51 11.21
N ALA A 120 -9.31 2.19 11.48
CA ALA A 120 -9.09 1.68 12.82
C ALA A 120 -7.72 2.09 13.40
N LEU A 121 -6.63 1.82 12.67
CA LEU A 121 -5.28 2.03 13.20
C LEU A 121 -4.87 3.51 13.25
N SER A 122 -5.46 4.40 12.44
CA SER A 122 -5.16 5.84 12.50
C SER A 122 -5.83 6.56 13.68
N THR A 123 -6.91 5.98 14.21
CA THR A 123 -7.72 6.60 15.27
C THR A 123 -7.27 6.24 16.68
N VAL A 124 -6.33 5.30 16.84
CA VAL A 124 -5.90 4.82 18.15
C VAL A 124 -4.42 5.08 18.42
N ASN A 125 -4.11 5.35 19.68
CA ASN A 125 -2.77 5.22 20.24
C ASN A 125 -2.64 3.82 20.86
N ALA A 126 -1.45 3.24 20.86
CA ALA A 126 -1.28 1.88 21.35
C ALA A 126 0.14 1.59 21.83
N VAL A 127 0.26 0.64 22.73
CA VAL A 127 1.48 -0.14 22.97
C VAL A 127 1.43 -1.35 22.04
N TYR A 128 2.49 -1.60 21.30
CA TYR A 128 2.57 -2.69 20.34
C TYR A 128 3.84 -3.52 20.54
N LEU A 129 3.79 -4.73 20.04
CA LEU A 129 4.90 -5.69 20.05
C LEU A 129 5.32 -5.98 18.61
N ILE A 130 6.63 -5.99 18.38
CA ILE A 130 7.24 -6.56 17.18
C ILE A 130 8.07 -7.78 17.61
N VAL A 131 7.82 -8.91 16.95
CA VAL A 131 8.57 -10.16 17.17
C VAL A 131 9.35 -10.48 15.93
N ASP A 132 10.66 -10.71 16.08
CA ASP A 132 11.46 -11.39 15.05
C ASP A 132 11.18 -12.89 15.17
N ARG A 133 10.43 -13.44 14.22
CA ARG A 133 10.00 -14.85 14.21
C ARG A 133 11.14 -15.83 13.96
N GLU A 134 12.29 -15.34 13.48
CA GLU A 134 13.47 -16.17 13.21
C GLU A 134 14.20 -16.54 14.52
N ASN A 135 14.31 -15.60 15.45
CA ASN A 135 15.09 -15.80 16.67
C ASN A 135 14.32 -15.52 17.98
N GLY A 136 13.03 -15.16 17.87
CA GLY A 136 12.15 -14.89 19.01
C GLY A 136 12.42 -13.57 19.75
N ARG A 137 13.32 -12.71 19.27
CA ARG A 137 13.56 -11.38 19.89
C ARG A 137 12.31 -10.52 19.80
N LYS A 138 12.07 -9.78 20.87
CA LYS A 138 10.86 -8.96 21.06
C LYS A 138 11.23 -7.50 21.23
N TYR A 139 10.45 -6.65 20.59
CA TYR A 139 10.53 -5.21 20.76
C TYR A 139 9.14 -4.66 21.13
N VAL A 140 9.06 -3.94 22.23
CA VAL A 140 7.84 -3.26 22.67
C VAL A 140 8.00 -1.76 22.39
N GLY A 141 7.04 -1.21 21.67
CA GLY A 141 7.01 0.21 21.35
C GLY A 141 5.64 0.82 21.62
N SER A 142 5.58 2.14 21.50
CA SER A 142 4.35 2.90 21.65
C SER A 142 4.14 3.84 20.47
N ALA A 143 2.88 4.09 20.16
CA ALA A 143 2.45 4.99 19.10
C ALA A 143 1.60 6.11 19.68
N TYR A 144 1.97 7.34 19.39
CA TYR A 144 1.27 8.57 19.79
C TYR A 144 1.17 9.53 18.60
N GLY A 145 0.26 10.48 18.66
CA GLY A 145 0.15 11.60 17.73
C GLY A 145 -0.92 11.42 16.65
N LYS A 146 -0.94 12.36 15.70
CA LYS A 146 -2.03 12.51 14.71
C LYS A 146 -2.26 11.27 13.85
N GLY A 147 -1.21 10.55 13.50
CA GLY A 147 -1.30 9.34 12.67
C GLY A 147 -1.63 8.07 13.44
N GLY A 148 -1.72 8.13 14.77
CA GLY A 148 -2.00 6.98 15.64
C GLY A 148 -1.02 5.82 15.42
N LEU A 149 -1.51 4.61 15.62
CA LEU A 149 -0.74 3.38 15.40
C LEU A 149 -0.37 3.20 13.93
N LEU A 150 -1.26 3.56 12.99
CA LEU A 150 -0.98 3.47 11.56
C LEU A 150 0.24 4.29 11.16
N GLY A 151 0.32 5.54 11.65
CA GLY A 151 1.47 6.42 11.37
C GLY A 151 2.79 5.82 11.84
N ARG A 152 2.81 5.23 13.04
CA ARG A 152 3.99 4.56 13.58
C ARG A 152 4.37 3.31 12.77
N TRP A 153 3.41 2.48 12.43
CA TRP A 153 3.65 1.27 11.64
C TRP A 153 4.04 1.58 10.19
N THR A 154 3.48 2.64 9.61
CA THR A 154 3.94 3.17 8.30
C THR A 154 5.42 3.54 8.32
N HIS A 155 5.91 4.09 9.43
CA HIS A 155 7.32 4.42 9.58
C HIS A 155 8.21 3.16 9.54
N TYR A 156 7.79 2.05 10.15
CA TYR A 156 8.49 0.76 10.03
C TYR A 156 8.48 0.22 8.59
N VAL A 157 7.36 0.33 7.90
CA VAL A 157 7.28 -0.11 6.49
C VAL A 157 8.25 0.67 5.60
N LYS A 158 8.38 1.98 5.84
CA LYS A 158 9.25 2.86 5.03
C LYS A 158 10.73 2.72 5.35
N SER A 159 11.07 2.62 6.64
CA SER A 159 12.46 2.63 7.11
C SER A 159 13.01 1.25 7.46
N LEU A 160 12.17 0.23 7.50
CA LEU A 160 12.43 -1.15 7.95
C LEU A 160 12.71 -1.29 9.46
N HIS A 161 13.14 -0.24 10.13
CA HIS A 161 13.59 -0.22 11.54
C HIS A 161 12.82 0.76 12.42
N GLY A 162 11.97 1.64 11.86
CA GLY A 162 11.19 2.62 12.63
C GLY A 162 12.05 3.53 13.53
N ASP A 163 13.29 3.82 13.14
CA ASP A 163 14.31 4.56 13.91
C ASP A 163 14.74 3.93 15.23
N ASN A 164 14.43 2.65 15.44
CA ASN A 164 14.91 1.92 16.59
C ASN A 164 16.40 1.55 16.43
N LYS A 165 17.23 1.88 17.42
CA LYS A 165 18.67 1.65 17.38
C LYS A 165 19.02 0.16 17.24
N LEU A 166 18.42 -0.70 18.06
CA LEU A 166 18.70 -2.14 18.04
C LEU A 166 18.22 -2.80 16.73
N MET A 167 17.13 -2.32 16.15
CA MET A 167 16.67 -2.81 14.83
C MET A 167 17.59 -2.32 13.70
N LYS A 168 18.13 -1.10 13.78
CA LYS A 168 19.15 -0.63 12.84
C LYS A 168 20.39 -1.52 12.87
N GLU A 169 20.90 -1.83 14.06
CA GLU A 169 22.04 -2.74 14.24
C GLU A 169 21.72 -4.14 13.68
N LEU A 170 20.55 -4.70 14.00
CA LEU A 170 20.12 -5.99 13.50
C LEU A 170 20.07 -6.03 11.97
N LEU A 171 19.53 -4.98 11.32
CA LEU A 171 19.41 -4.93 9.87
C LEU A 171 20.73 -4.60 9.17
N CYS A 172 21.73 -4.05 9.84
CA CYS A 172 23.09 -3.96 9.33
C CYS A 172 23.72 -5.35 9.18
N ASP A 173 23.52 -6.23 10.17
CA ASP A 173 24.07 -7.59 10.15
C ASP A 173 23.24 -8.54 9.28
N TYR A 174 21.93 -8.34 9.23
CA TYR A 174 20.94 -9.18 8.54
C TYR A 174 19.94 -8.33 7.77
N PRO A 175 20.26 -7.84 6.55
CA PRO A 175 19.44 -6.87 5.81
C PRO A 175 18.00 -7.31 5.53
N ASP A 176 17.77 -8.61 5.32
CA ASP A 176 16.44 -9.15 5.00
C ASP A 176 15.63 -9.57 6.24
N ARG A 177 16.16 -9.36 7.45
CA ARG A 177 15.53 -9.81 8.70
C ARG A 177 14.13 -9.21 8.92
N TYR A 178 13.87 -8.01 8.42
CA TYR A 178 12.56 -7.37 8.51
C TYR A 178 11.42 -8.21 7.94
N THR A 179 11.69 -9.11 6.98
CA THR A 179 10.68 -10.02 6.39
C THR A 179 10.11 -11.01 7.42
N HIS A 180 10.83 -11.25 8.51
CA HIS A 180 10.41 -12.11 9.62
C HIS A 180 9.71 -11.36 10.75
N PHE A 181 9.55 -10.03 10.65
CA PHE A 181 8.88 -9.25 11.69
C PHE A 181 7.39 -9.51 11.69
N GLN A 182 6.85 -9.67 12.89
CA GLN A 182 5.42 -9.78 13.16
C GLN A 182 5.01 -8.69 14.13
N PHE A 183 3.95 -7.98 13.79
CA PHE A 183 3.40 -6.84 14.53
C PHE A 183 2.11 -7.25 15.24
N SER A 184 1.94 -6.86 16.49
CA SER A 184 0.71 -7.06 17.25
C SER A 184 0.46 -5.92 18.23
N ILE A 185 -0.80 -5.74 18.63
CA ILE A 185 -1.21 -4.73 19.60
C ILE A 185 -1.24 -5.37 20.97
N LEU A 186 -0.56 -4.76 21.95
CA LEU A 186 -0.59 -5.20 23.35
C LEU A 186 -1.66 -4.48 24.14
N GLN A 187 -1.81 -3.17 23.91
CA GLN A 187 -2.72 -2.35 24.68
C GLN A 187 -3.13 -1.11 23.87
N LEU A 188 -4.40 -0.79 23.86
CA LEU A 188 -4.90 0.49 23.38
C LEU A 188 -4.71 1.55 24.45
N LEU A 189 -4.29 2.74 24.03
CA LEU A 189 -4.14 3.89 24.90
C LEU A 189 -5.20 4.93 24.55
N PRO A 190 -5.78 5.63 25.54
CA PRO A 190 -6.67 6.75 25.25
C PRO A 190 -5.92 7.78 24.39
N LYS A 191 -6.58 8.36 23.40
CA LYS A 191 -6.06 9.60 22.81
C LYS A 191 -6.10 10.63 23.92
N ALA A 192 -4.94 11.08 24.40
CA ALA A 192 -4.88 12.24 25.24
C ALA A 192 -5.51 13.41 24.46
N VAL A 193 -6.57 14.01 25.01
CA VAL A 193 -7.05 15.30 24.55
C VAL A 193 -5.89 16.25 24.79
N THR A 194 -5.20 16.67 23.75
CA THR A 194 -4.25 17.77 23.85
C THR A 194 -5.07 18.99 24.25
N PRO A 195 -4.79 19.66 25.38
CA PRO A 195 -5.37 20.97 25.61
C PRO A 195 -4.96 21.87 24.45
N ASP A 196 -5.92 22.66 23.94
CA ASP A 196 -5.68 23.70 22.93
C ASP A 196 -4.63 24.71 23.42
#